data_1e5e9269f449e9c1249822ed5a70afb8
#
_entry.id   1e5e9269f449e9c1249822ed5a70afb8
#
_cell.length_a   1.000
_cell.length_b   1.000
_cell.length_c   1.000
_cell.angle_alpha   90.00
_cell.angle_beta   90.00
_cell.angle_gamma   90.00
#
_symmetry.space_group_name_H-M   'P 1'
#
loop_
_entity.id
_entity.type
_entity.pdbx_description
1 polymer ?
#
loop_
_entity_poly.entity_id
_entity_poly.type
_entity_poly.pdbx_seq_one_letter_code
_entity_poly.pdbx_strand_id
1 'polypeptide(L)'
;MEELEELIAACEKREIVVMMDLVLNHSSHLHPWFLEARKDRNSKYHDFYIWKEGTKEQPPEGGGAFFGGSTWEWVPEVQEYYYHSFSVMQPDLNWKNPSLRKELYRMIQFWMDKGIRGFRLDAIDNIVKDGHGGNDTHSEQIHTYLMEMNQNTYGKSEQILTVGETGGATVEMAQQYSDPESQELSMISVSYTHLRAHETKAN
;
A
#
# COMPACT_ATOMS: atom_id res chain seq x y z
N MET A 1 -19.52 11.81 6.42
CA MET A 1 -19.52 11.66 4.95
C MET A 1 -20.07 12.94 4.30
N GLU A 2 -21.20 13.44 4.73
CA GLU A 2 -21.82 14.67 4.20
C GLU A 2 -20.86 15.86 4.16
N GLU A 3 -20.15 16.15 5.24
CA GLU A 3 -19.15 17.24 5.30
C GLU A 3 -18.04 17.11 4.25
N LEU A 4 -17.62 15.88 3.93
CA LEU A 4 -16.61 15.65 2.89
C LEU A 4 -17.20 15.87 1.50
N GLU A 5 -18.43 15.45 1.27
CA GLU A 5 -19.13 15.70 -0.01
C GLU A 5 -19.38 17.18 -0.23
N GLU A 6 -19.73 17.94 0.83
CA GLU A 6 -19.83 19.40 0.81
C GLU A 6 -18.49 20.06 0.48
N LEU A 7 -17.40 19.58 1.09
CA LEU A 7 -16.05 20.06 0.80
C LEU A 7 -15.69 19.83 -0.66
N ILE A 8 -15.89 18.61 -1.18
CA ILE A 8 -15.59 18.26 -2.57
C ILE A 8 -16.39 19.19 -3.52
N ALA A 9 -17.70 19.34 -3.29
CA ALA A 9 -18.54 20.22 -4.09
C ALA A 9 -18.13 21.71 -4.01
N ALA A 10 -17.67 22.16 -2.85
CA ALA A 10 -17.17 23.54 -2.68
C ALA A 10 -15.82 23.76 -3.39
N CYS A 11 -14.96 22.74 -3.43
CA CYS A 11 -13.71 22.75 -4.16
C CYS A 11 -13.97 22.78 -5.68
N GLU A 12 -14.84 21.90 -6.17
CA GLU A 12 -15.19 21.81 -7.59
C GLU A 12 -15.72 23.15 -8.14
N LYS A 13 -16.59 23.85 -7.40
CA LYS A 13 -17.09 25.20 -7.76
C LYS A 13 -15.97 26.23 -7.89
N ARG A 14 -14.78 25.98 -7.39
CA ARG A 14 -13.60 26.84 -7.42
C ARG A 14 -12.49 26.30 -8.33
N GLU A 15 -12.81 25.29 -9.13
CA GLU A 15 -11.83 24.60 -9.99
C GLU A 15 -10.65 24.02 -9.19
N ILE A 16 -10.90 23.60 -7.93
CA ILE A 16 -9.93 22.94 -7.05
C ILE A 16 -10.23 21.44 -7.04
N VAL A 17 -9.22 20.63 -7.35
CA VAL A 17 -9.29 19.19 -7.31
C VAL A 17 -8.92 18.69 -5.90
N VAL A 18 -9.74 17.80 -5.35
CA VAL A 18 -9.42 17.14 -4.08
C VAL A 18 -8.63 15.88 -4.36
N MET A 19 -7.44 15.80 -3.79
CA MET A 19 -6.59 14.60 -3.77
C MET A 19 -6.71 13.89 -2.43
N MET A 20 -6.89 12.56 -2.47
CA MET A 20 -7.00 11.72 -1.28
C MET A 20 -5.80 10.79 -1.16
N ASP A 21 -5.36 10.55 0.07
CA ASP A 21 -4.34 9.55 0.35
C ASP A 21 -4.94 8.14 0.30
N LEU A 22 -4.31 7.25 -0.47
CA LEU A 22 -4.65 5.83 -0.58
C LEU A 22 -3.58 5.01 0.10
N VAL A 23 -3.89 4.47 1.26
CA VAL A 23 -3.03 3.53 1.99
C VAL A 23 -3.36 2.11 1.51
N LEU A 24 -2.55 1.59 0.59
CA LEU A 24 -2.80 0.32 -0.08
C LEU A 24 -1.85 -0.80 0.35
N ASN A 25 -0.76 -0.46 1.08
CA ASN A 25 0.18 -1.45 1.60
C ASN A 25 -0.35 -2.19 2.83
N HIS A 26 -1.08 -1.50 3.71
CA HIS A 26 -1.55 -2.03 4.99
C HIS A 26 -2.93 -1.48 5.37
N SER A 27 -3.53 -2.04 6.38
CA SER A 27 -4.72 -1.48 7.02
C SER A 27 -4.46 -1.16 8.49
N SER A 28 -5.42 -0.49 9.14
CA SER A 28 -5.41 -0.42 10.61
C SER A 28 -5.63 -1.82 11.20
N HIS A 29 -4.96 -2.14 12.32
CA HIS A 29 -5.23 -3.34 13.11
C HIS A 29 -6.67 -3.36 13.69
N LEU A 30 -7.37 -2.22 13.67
CA LEU A 30 -8.78 -2.09 14.04
C LEU A 30 -9.74 -2.21 12.83
N HIS A 31 -9.21 -2.40 11.63
CA HIS A 31 -10.04 -2.60 10.44
C HIS A 31 -10.90 -3.86 10.60
N PRO A 32 -12.19 -3.84 10.23
CA PRO A 32 -13.07 -5.01 10.36
C PRO A 32 -12.51 -6.27 9.72
N TRP A 33 -11.84 -6.17 8.57
CA TRP A 33 -11.21 -7.31 7.92
C TRP A 33 -10.13 -7.96 8.81
N PHE A 34 -9.27 -7.14 9.44
CA PHE A 34 -8.22 -7.68 10.29
C PHE A 34 -8.77 -8.25 11.59
N LEU A 35 -9.79 -7.60 12.19
CA LEU A 35 -10.44 -8.09 13.39
C LEU A 35 -11.11 -9.46 13.18
N GLU A 36 -11.62 -9.74 11.99
CA GLU A 36 -12.14 -11.06 11.64
C GLU A 36 -11.02 -12.04 11.29
N ALA A 37 -10.04 -11.62 10.49
CA ALA A 37 -8.90 -12.44 10.07
C ALA A 37 -8.11 -13.01 11.26
N ARG A 38 -7.86 -12.20 12.28
CA ARG A 38 -7.10 -12.60 13.47
C ARG A 38 -7.87 -13.53 14.44
N LYS A 39 -9.17 -13.74 14.24
CA LYS A 39 -10.01 -14.59 15.09
C LYS A 39 -10.20 -16.00 14.53
N ASP A 40 -10.23 -16.13 13.21
CA ASP A 40 -10.55 -17.37 12.53
C ASP A 40 -9.78 -17.50 11.21
N ARG A 41 -8.97 -18.55 11.10
CA ARG A 41 -8.25 -18.91 9.86
C ARG A 41 -9.17 -19.18 8.67
N ASN A 42 -10.43 -19.55 8.91
CA ASN A 42 -11.41 -19.80 7.87
C ASN A 42 -12.20 -18.53 7.47
N SER A 43 -11.91 -17.39 8.09
CA SER A 43 -12.49 -16.13 7.68
C SER A 43 -12.13 -15.82 6.23
N LYS A 44 -13.12 -15.35 5.46
CA LYS A 44 -12.88 -14.89 4.08
C LYS A 44 -11.85 -13.75 3.99
N TYR A 45 -11.56 -13.09 5.10
CA TYR A 45 -10.58 -12.02 5.20
C TYR A 45 -9.22 -12.48 5.69
N HIS A 46 -9.06 -13.75 6.10
CA HIS A 46 -7.78 -14.22 6.60
C HIS A 46 -6.68 -14.00 5.56
N ASP A 47 -6.87 -14.48 4.34
CA ASP A 47 -5.92 -14.34 3.24
C ASP A 47 -5.80 -12.91 2.66
N PHE A 48 -6.52 -11.93 3.22
CA PHE A 48 -6.30 -10.52 2.90
C PHE A 48 -5.04 -9.97 3.55
N TYR A 49 -4.51 -10.69 4.51
CA TYR A 49 -3.27 -10.37 5.21
C TYR A 49 -2.24 -11.47 5.00
N ILE A 50 -1.01 -11.20 5.38
CA ILE A 50 0.11 -12.12 5.20
C ILE A 50 0.37 -12.81 6.52
N TRP A 51 0.19 -14.13 6.53
CA TRP A 51 0.34 -14.95 7.71
C TRP A 51 1.47 -15.97 7.54
N LYS A 52 2.05 -16.38 8.66
CA LYS A 52 3.03 -17.47 8.72
C LYS A 52 2.81 -18.28 9.98
N GLU A 53 2.74 -19.61 9.79
CA GLU A 53 2.66 -20.54 10.92
C GLU A 53 3.92 -20.49 11.78
N GLY A 54 3.77 -20.78 13.07
CA GLY A 54 4.87 -20.80 14.01
C GLY A 54 4.41 -21.13 15.42
N THR A 55 5.31 -20.99 16.37
CA THR A 55 5.02 -21.01 17.80
C THR A 55 5.42 -19.68 18.41
N LYS A 56 4.83 -19.30 19.53
CA LYS A 56 5.14 -18.04 20.19
C LYS A 56 6.63 -17.85 20.50
N GLU A 57 7.34 -18.94 20.74
CA GLU A 57 8.75 -18.99 21.11
C GLU A 57 9.70 -18.97 19.90
N GLN A 58 9.16 -19.22 18.69
CA GLN A 58 9.93 -19.32 17.45
C GLN A 58 9.29 -18.46 16.36
N PRO A 59 9.49 -17.14 16.41
CA PRO A 59 9.01 -16.25 15.36
C PRO A 59 9.65 -16.62 14.01
N PRO A 60 8.95 -16.38 12.90
CA PRO A 60 9.52 -16.54 11.57
C PRO A 60 10.78 -15.67 11.41
N GLU A 61 11.70 -16.14 10.59
CA GLU A 61 12.78 -15.26 10.11
C GLU A 61 12.19 -14.06 9.36
N GLY A 62 12.72 -12.88 9.64
CA GLY A 62 12.25 -11.65 9.03
C GLY A 62 13.22 -10.50 9.28
N GLY A 63 13.01 -9.42 8.55
CA GLY A 63 13.73 -8.16 8.73
C GLY A 63 13.27 -7.38 9.95
N GLY A 64 13.84 -6.18 10.11
CA GLY A 64 13.32 -5.17 11.04
C GLY A 64 12.20 -4.37 10.40
N ALA A 65 11.15 -4.09 11.16
CA ALA A 65 10.11 -3.17 10.75
C ALA A 65 10.66 -1.73 10.67
N PHE A 66 10.07 -0.89 9.81
CA PHE A 66 10.54 0.50 9.61
C PHE A 66 10.57 1.32 10.91
N PHE A 67 9.63 1.10 11.81
CA PHE A 67 9.59 1.76 13.11
C PHE A 67 10.25 0.96 14.23
N GLY A 68 11.03 -0.07 13.87
CA GLY A 68 11.78 -0.93 14.79
C GLY A 68 10.99 -2.17 15.21
N GLY A 69 11.72 -3.14 15.77
CA GLY A 69 11.18 -4.44 16.15
C GLY A 69 11.12 -5.45 14.99
N SER A 70 10.49 -6.59 15.25
CA SER A 70 10.24 -7.64 14.25
C SER A 70 9.21 -7.18 13.22
N THR A 71 9.26 -7.72 12.01
CA THR A 71 8.19 -7.59 11.00
C THR A 71 7.06 -8.60 11.20
N TRP A 72 7.14 -9.45 12.21
CA TRP A 72 6.17 -10.49 12.51
C TRP A 72 5.62 -10.35 13.93
N GLU A 73 4.29 -10.41 14.09
CA GLU A 73 3.60 -10.33 15.38
C GLU A 73 2.70 -11.53 15.58
N TRP A 74 2.80 -12.15 16.78
CA TRP A 74 2.08 -13.38 17.14
C TRP A 74 0.61 -13.13 17.46
N VAL A 75 -0.28 -13.96 16.92
CA VAL A 75 -1.72 -13.97 17.21
C VAL A 75 -2.13 -15.31 17.79
N PRO A 76 -2.38 -15.38 19.11
CA PRO A 76 -2.68 -16.65 19.80
C PRO A 76 -3.96 -17.33 19.30
N GLU A 77 -4.95 -16.55 18.88
CA GLU A 77 -6.28 -17.02 18.46
C GLU A 77 -6.19 -17.92 17.22
N VAL A 78 -5.31 -17.58 16.29
CA VAL A 78 -5.08 -18.35 15.06
C VAL A 78 -3.77 -19.14 15.07
N GLN A 79 -2.93 -18.96 16.09
CA GLN A 79 -1.61 -19.58 16.21
C GLN A 79 -0.72 -19.33 14.98
N GLU A 80 -0.71 -18.08 14.53
CA GLU A 80 0.08 -17.60 13.41
C GLU A 80 0.66 -16.24 13.71
N TYR A 81 1.66 -15.86 12.92
CA TYR A 81 2.20 -14.51 12.89
C TYR A 81 1.63 -13.77 11.69
N TYR A 82 1.19 -12.52 11.88
CA TYR A 82 0.94 -11.64 10.75
C TYR A 82 2.16 -10.77 10.46
N TYR A 83 2.27 -10.40 9.19
CA TYR A 83 3.33 -9.52 8.71
C TYR A 83 2.96 -8.04 8.81
N HIS A 84 3.93 -7.19 9.17
CA HIS A 84 3.81 -5.74 9.10
C HIS A 84 5.15 -5.10 8.74
N SER A 85 5.17 -4.26 7.71
CA SER A 85 6.38 -3.54 7.31
C SER A 85 6.69 -2.38 8.23
N PHE A 86 5.66 -1.69 8.76
CA PHE A 86 5.81 -0.44 9.50
C PHE A 86 5.61 -0.64 11.00
N SER A 87 4.39 -0.83 11.45
CA SER A 87 4.04 -0.94 12.86
C SER A 87 3.15 -2.15 13.10
N VAL A 88 3.18 -2.71 14.31
CA VAL A 88 2.24 -3.74 14.79
C VAL A 88 0.77 -3.33 14.64
N MET A 89 0.49 -2.03 14.57
CA MET A 89 -0.86 -1.51 14.34
C MET A 89 -1.24 -1.41 12.86
N GLN A 90 -0.34 -1.78 11.94
CA GLN A 90 -0.48 -1.63 10.51
C GLN A 90 -0.20 -2.96 9.78
N PRO A 91 -1.09 -3.98 9.94
CA PRO A 91 -0.93 -5.28 9.25
C PRO A 91 -0.93 -5.09 7.73
N ASP A 92 0.06 -5.69 7.06
CA ASP A 92 0.25 -5.57 5.63
C ASP A 92 -0.75 -6.42 4.85
N LEU A 93 -1.23 -5.86 3.75
CA LEU A 93 -2.20 -6.48 2.86
C LEU A 93 -1.53 -7.45 1.89
N ASN A 94 -2.18 -8.57 1.63
CA ASN A 94 -1.70 -9.62 0.73
C ASN A 94 -2.12 -9.35 -0.73
N TRP A 95 -1.35 -8.56 -1.44
CA TRP A 95 -1.61 -8.23 -2.84
C TRP A 95 -1.61 -9.44 -3.79
N LYS A 96 -1.09 -10.60 -3.38
CA LYS A 96 -1.23 -11.85 -4.15
C LYS A 96 -2.69 -12.31 -4.21
N ASN A 97 -3.53 -11.90 -3.26
CA ASN A 97 -4.94 -12.30 -3.22
C ASN A 97 -5.80 -11.45 -4.17
N PRO A 98 -6.36 -12.03 -5.24
CA PRO A 98 -7.17 -11.27 -6.21
C PRO A 98 -8.50 -10.76 -5.62
N SER A 99 -9.02 -11.40 -4.57
CA SER A 99 -10.23 -10.93 -3.90
C SER A 99 -9.98 -9.65 -3.11
N LEU A 100 -8.82 -9.54 -2.46
CA LEU A 100 -8.38 -8.29 -1.84
C LEU A 100 -8.27 -7.18 -2.88
N ARG A 101 -7.56 -7.40 -3.98
CA ARG A 101 -7.38 -6.39 -5.03
C ARG A 101 -8.72 -5.86 -5.54
N LYS A 102 -9.70 -6.74 -5.75
CA LYS A 102 -11.06 -6.34 -6.16
C LYS A 102 -11.73 -5.42 -5.13
N GLU A 103 -11.58 -5.68 -3.84
CA GLU A 103 -12.13 -4.80 -2.81
C GLU A 103 -11.42 -3.44 -2.77
N LEU A 104 -10.10 -3.41 -2.97
CA LEU A 104 -9.34 -2.15 -3.07
C LEU A 104 -9.81 -1.34 -4.30
N TYR A 105 -10.04 -1.98 -5.44
CA TYR A 105 -10.53 -1.29 -6.65
C TYR A 105 -11.96 -0.75 -6.46
N ARG A 106 -12.82 -1.47 -5.74
CA ARG A 106 -14.15 -0.97 -5.37
C ARG A 106 -14.07 0.25 -4.46
N MET A 107 -13.14 0.26 -3.53
CA MET A 107 -12.91 1.40 -2.64
C MET A 107 -12.41 2.62 -3.43
N ILE A 108 -11.48 2.45 -4.35
CA ILE A 108 -11.00 3.54 -5.23
C ILE A 108 -12.18 4.08 -6.07
N GLN A 109 -12.94 3.19 -6.70
CA GLN A 109 -14.11 3.59 -7.50
C GLN A 109 -15.14 4.36 -6.67
N PHE A 110 -15.43 3.91 -5.44
CA PHE A 110 -16.32 4.61 -4.53
C PHE A 110 -15.88 6.07 -4.30
N TRP A 111 -14.59 6.32 -4.11
CA TRP A 111 -14.09 7.68 -3.92
C TRP A 111 -14.11 8.51 -5.21
N MET A 112 -13.86 7.89 -6.35
CA MET A 112 -14.03 8.54 -7.66
C MET A 112 -15.49 8.97 -7.89
N ASP A 113 -16.44 8.11 -7.55
CA ASP A 113 -17.87 8.39 -7.66
C ASP A 113 -18.31 9.53 -6.72
N LYS A 114 -17.61 9.73 -5.60
CA LYS A 114 -17.79 10.85 -4.67
C LYS A 114 -17.17 12.17 -5.14
N GLY A 115 -16.46 12.17 -6.26
CA GLY A 115 -15.86 13.38 -6.84
C GLY A 115 -14.37 13.58 -6.50
N ILE A 116 -13.71 12.62 -5.89
CA ILE A 116 -12.24 12.64 -5.76
C ILE A 116 -11.62 12.52 -7.16
N ARG A 117 -10.67 13.39 -7.46
CA ARG A 117 -10.01 13.49 -8.78
C ARG A 117 -8.49 13.37 -8.69
N GLY A 118 -7.96 13.05 -7.53
CA GLY A 118 -6.54 12.76 -7.34
C GLY A 118 -6.33 11.74 -6.23
N PHE A 119 -5.27 10.94 -6.38
CA PHE A 119 -4.86 9.97 -5.37
C PHE A 119 -3.36 10.03 -5.15
N ARG A 120 -2.94 10.13 -3.89
CA ARG A 120 -1.57 9.84 -3.48
C ARG A 120 -1.52 8.43 -2.91
N LEU A 121 -0.71 7.57 -3.51
CA LEU A 121 -0.57 6.16 -3.12
C LEU A 121 0.58 6.03 -2.13
N ASP A 122 0.24 5.81 -0.87
CA ASP A 122 1.19 5.69 0.24
C ASP A 122 2.05 4.43 0.10
N ALA A 123 3.37 4.60 0.21
CA ALA A 123 4.36 3.51 0.23
C ALA A 123 4.12 2.44 -0.85
N ILE A 124 3.79 2.86 -2.07
CA ILE A 124 3.28 1.97 -3.12
C ILE A 124 4.31 0.96 -3.62
N ASP A 125 5.58 1.25 -3.48
CA ASP A 125 6.68 0.32 -3.80
C ASP A 125 6.82 -0.83 -2.79
N ASN A 126 6.09 -0.78 -1.67
CA ASN A 126 6.13 -1.81 -0.62
C ASN A 126 5.04 -2.89 -0.73
N ILE A 127 4.15 -2.84 -1.74
CA ILE A 127 3.01 -3.78 -1.84
C ILE A 127 3.40 -5.21 -2.18
N VAL A 128 4.59 -5.45 -2.73
CA VAL A 128 5.14 -6.79 -2.98
C VAL A 128 6.13 -7.18 -1.90
N LYS A 129 6.04 -8.42 -1.43
CA LYS A 129 6.90 -8.98 -0.38
C LYS A 129 7.84 -10.03 -0.96
N ASP A 130 9.08 -10.05 -0.49
CA ASP A 130 10.14 -10.97 -0.93
C ASP A 130 9.93 -12.43 -0.47
N GLY A 131 8.97 -12.67 0.43
CA GLY A 131 8.71 -13.98 1.03
C GLY A 131 9.64 -14.35 2.19
N HIS A 132 10.62 -13.51 2.49
CA HIS A 132 11.62 -13.69 3.56
C HIS A 132 11.44 -12.72 4.72
N GLY A 133 10.35 -11.95 4.73
CA GLY A 133 10.04 -10.97 5.77
C GLY A 133 10.54 -9.55 5.44
N GLY A 134 10.71 -9.25 4.16
CA GLY A 134 11.03 -7.94 3.60
C GLY A 134 10.10 -7.53 2.46
N ASN A 135 10.27 -6.31 1.99
CA ASN A 135 9.59 -5.78 0.81
C ASN A 135 10.49 -5.94 -0.43
N ASP A 136 9.90 -6.37 -1.54
CA ASP A 136 10.57 -6.43 -2.84
C ASP A 136 10.21 -5.19 -3.68
N THR A 137 10.81 -4.06 -3.32
CA THR A 137 10.53 -2.74 -3.92
C THR A 137 10.99 -2.61 -5.38
N HIS A 138 11.68 -3.61 -5.90
CA HIS A 138 12.14 -3.66 -7.30
C HIS A 138 11.44 -4.76 -8.11
N SER A 139 10.37 -5.34 -7.57
CA SER A 139 9.66 -6.43 -8.20
C SER A 139 8.86 -5.98 -9.42
N GLU A 140 9.03 -6.65 -10.56
CA GLU A 140 8.18 -6.49 -11.75
C GLU A 140 6.68 -6.74 -11.43
N GLN A 141 6.39 -7.45 -10.35
CA GLN A 141 5.01 -7.68 -9.91
C GLN A 141 4.32 -6.40 -9.45
N ILE A 142 5.06 -5.39 -8.97
CA ILE A 142 4.50 -4.08 -8.61
C ILE A 142 3.86 -3.45 -9.86
N HIS A 143 4.59 -3.41 -10.97
CA HIS A 143 4.11 -2.85 -12.24
C HIS A 143 2.86 -3.58 -12.73
N THR A 144 2.84 -4.93 -12.62
CA THR A 144 1.65 -5.74 -12.95
C THR A 144 0.43 -5.32 -12.12
N TYR A 145 0.60 -5.10 -10.81
CA TYR A 145 -0.49 -4.69 -9.94
C TYR A 145 -0.94 -3.25 -10.18
N LEU A 146 -0.02 -2.35 -10.51
CA LEU A 146 -0.35 -0.95 -10.83
C LEU A 146 -1.12 -0.85 -12.15
N MET A 147 -0.69 -1.57 -13.19
CA MET A 147 -1.44 -1.67 -14.45
C MET A 147 -2.84 -2.26 -14.23
N GLU A 148 -2.96 -3.37 -13.46
CA GLU A 148 -4.26 -3.97 -13.14
C GLU A 148 -5.16 -2.96 -12.41
N MET A 149 -4.62 -2.23 -11.44
CA MET A 149 -5.35 -1.22 -10.69
C MET A 149 -5.80 -0.06 -11.59
N ASN A 150 -4.91 0.48 -12.41
CA ASN A 150 -5.21 1.53 -13.37
C ASN A 150 -6.37 1.11 -14.29
N GLN A 151 -6.26 -0.04 -14.94
CA GLN A 151 -7.28 -0.55 -15.88
C GLN A 151 -8.64 -0.78 -15.23
N ASN A 152 -8.68 -1.14 -13.95
CA ASN A 152 -9.92 -1.40 -13.22
C ASN A 152 -10.51 -0.18 -12.52
N THR A 153 -9.77 0.94 -12.43
CA THR A 153 -10.18 2.14 -11.70
C THR A 153 -9.97 3.42 -12.52
N TYR A 154 -8.96 4.20 -12.17
CA TYR A 154 -8.73 5.57 -12.64
C TYR A 154 -8.26 5.67 -14.10
N GLY A 155 -7.69 4.62 -14.68
CA GLY A 155 -7.28 4.62 -16.10
C GLY A 155 -8.41 4.79 -17.11
N LYS A 156 -9.65 4.71 -16.65
CA LYS A 156 -10.85 4.99 -17.47
C LYS A 156 -11.21 6.48 -17.53
N SER A 157 -10.49 7.33 -16.83
CA SER A 157 -10.75 8.77 -16.73
C SER A 157 -9.48 9.56 -16.93
N GLU A 158 -9.45 10.45 -17.92
CA GLU A 158 -8.34 11.38 -18.17
C GLU A 158 -8.21 12.48 -17.09
N GLN A 159 -9.17 12.58 -16.18
CA GLN A 159 -9.23 13.64 -15.17
C GLN A 159 -8.67 13.25 -13.81
N ILE A 160 -8.15 12.02 -13.65
CA ILE A 160 -7.61 11.54 -12.39
C ILE A 160 -6.09 11.65 -12.39
N LEU A 161 -5.56 12.34 -11.39
CA LEU A 161 -4.12 12.45 -11.13
C LEU A 161 -3.71 11.42 -10.07
N THR A 162 -2.64 10.66 -10.32
CA THR A 162 -2.09 9.71 -9.34
C THR A 162 -0.62 10.03 -9.05
N VAL A 163 -0.27 10.02 -7.75
CA VAL A 163 1.10 10.24 -7.26
C VAL A 163 1.50 9.08 -6.39
N GLY A 164 2.44 8.25 -6.82
CA GLY A 164 2.98 7.16 -5.99
C GLY A 164 4.10 7.65 -5.08
N GLU A 165 4.00 7.41 -3.78
CA GLU A 165 5.13 7.59 -2.88
C GLU A 165 6.04 6.38 -2.91
N THR A 166 7.33 6.60 -3.17
CA THR A 166 8.35 5.55 -3.21
C THR A 166 9.53 5.91 -2.30
N GLY A 167 10.11 4.91 -1.64
CA GLY A 167 11.18 5.11 -0.67
C GLY A 167 12.59 5.21 -1.28
N GLY A 168 12.77 4.91 -2.55
CA GLY A 168 14.12 4.84 -3.13
C GLY A 168 14.16 4.59 -4.63
N ALA A 169 13.15 5.04 -5.37
CA ALA A 169 13.12 4.87 -6.82
C ALA A 169 14.29 5.59 -7.51
N THR A 170 14.97 4.90 -8.42
CA THR A 170 15.94 5.52 -9.34
C THR A 170 15.21 6.31 -10.43
N VAL A 171 15.96 7.06 -11.24
CA VAL A 171 15.40 7.79 -12.37
C VAL A 171 14.73 6.85 -13.37
N GLU A 172 15.34 5.70 -13.62
CA GLU A 172 14.80 4.68 -14.53
C GLU A 172 13.49 4.09 -13.99
N MET A 173 13.43 3.77 -12.70
CA MET A 173 12.20 3.33 -12.04
C MET A 173 11.12 4.42 -12.08
N ALA A 174 11.51 5.68 -11.84
CA ALA A 174 10.58 6.81 -11.92
C ALA A 174 9.96 6.93 -13.31
N GLN A 175 10.76 6.78 -14.36
CA GLN A 175 10.29 6.78 -15.74
C GLN A 175 9.31 5.62 -15.98
N GLN A 176 9.64 4.42 -15.53
CA GLN A 176 8.78 3.24 -15.70
C GLN A 176 7.41 3.43 -15.03
N TYR A 177 7.35 3.92 -13.78
CA TYR A 177 6.10 4.18 -13.07
C TYR A 177 5.23 5.27 -13.73
N SER A 178 5.84 6.26 -14.38
CA SER A 178 5.14 7.46 -14.88
C SER A 178 5.14 7.59 -16.41
N ASP A 179 5.62 6.59 -17.14
CA ASP A 179 5.49 6.54 -18.59
C ASP A 179 4.01 6.39 -18.97
N PRO A 180 3.45 7.26 -19.79
CA PRO A 180 2.07 7.12 -20.26
C PRO A 180 1.76 5.79 -20.93
N GLU A 181 2.74 5.15 -21.56
CA GLU A 181 2.58 3.84 -22.20
C GLU A 181 2.51 2.69 -21.17
N SER A 182 3.10 2.87 -19.99
CA SER A 182 3.01 1.87 -18.90
C SER A 182 1.62 1.74 -18.30
N GLN A 183 0.80 2.80 -18.40
CA GLN A 183 -0.55 2.85 -17.82
C GLN A 183 -0.56 2.53 -16.32
N GLU A 184 0.37 3.08 -15.57
CA GLU A 184 0.48 2.88 -14.12
C GLU A 184 0.04 4.13 -13.36
N LEU A 185 0.96 5.08 -13.16
CA LEU A 185 0.76 6.29 -12.36
C LEU A 185 1.01 7.55 -13.22
N SER A 186 0.46 8.69 -12.80
CA SER A 186 0.76 9.96 -13.45
C SER A 186 2.14 10.49 -13.10
N MET A 187 2.61 10.23 -11.88
CA MET A 187 3.92 10.63 -11.36
C MET A 187 4.27 9.86 -10.09
N ILE A 188 5.52 9.98 -9.66
CA ILE A 188 5.95 9.52 -8.34
C ILE A 188 6.54 10.67 -7.53
N SER A 189 6.49 10.51 -6.20
CA SER A 189 7.19 11.31 -5.21
C SER A 189 8.21 10.43 -4.51
N VAL A 190 9.49 10.78 -4.61
CA VAL A 190 10.56 10.03 -3.99
C VAL A 190 10.90 10.64 -2.64
N SER A 191 10.60 9.94 -1.55
CA SER A 191 10.99 10.33 -0.20
C SER A 191 12.45 9.95 0.04
N TYR A 192 13.38 10.81 -0.37
CA TYR A 192 14.80 10.61 -0.10
C TYR A 192 15.10 11.05 1.33
N THR A 193 15.31 10.11 2.24
CA THR A 193 15.99 10.42 3.48
C THR A 193 17.48 10.63 3.18
N HIS A 194 17.96 11.85 3.25
CA HIS A 194 19.38 12.24 3.14
C HIS A 194 20.22 11.69 4.29
N LEU A 195 20.19 10.40 4.54
CA LEU A 195 21.02 9.77 5.59
C LEU A 195 22.39 9.29 5.09
N ARG A 196 22.77 9.54 3.83
CA ARG A 196 24.08 9.15 3.27
C ARG A 196 25.01 10.28 2.90
N ALA A 197 24.72 11.53 3.25
CA ALA A 197 25.60 12.65 2.92
C ALA A 197 26.79 12.85 3.90
N HIS A 198 26.99 11.98 4.90
CA HIS A 198 28.04 12.14 5.91
C HIS A 198 29.06 11.00 6.00
N GLU A 199 29.13 10.10 5.02
CA GLU A 199 30.19 9.09 4.95
C GLU A 199 31.22 9.34 3.84
N THR A 200 31.54 10.57 3.50
CA THR A 200 32.83 10.87 2.91
C THR A 200 33.84 11.08 4.05
N LYS A 201 34.49 10.00 4.42
CA LYS A 201 35.67 10.06 5.26
C LYS A 201 36.66 11.02 4.63
N ALA A 202 36.93 12.09 5.33
CA ALA A 202 38.21 12.78 5.17
C ALA A 202 39.33 11.80 5.62
N ASN A 203 40.15 11.36 4.71
CA ASN A 203 41.49 10.89 5.00
C ASN A 203 42.40 12.07 5.03
#